data_713433f287c4f2bdb1e27d9238f5c36f
#
_entry.id   713433f287c4f2bdb1e27d9238f5c36f
#
_cell.length_a   1.000
_cell.length_b   1.000
_cell.length_c   1.000
_cell.angle_alpha   90.00
_cell.angle_beta   90.00
_cell.angle_gamma   90.00
#
_symmetry.space_group_name_H-M   'P 1'
#
loop_
_entity.id
_entity.type
_entity.pdbx_description
1 polymer ?
#
loop_
_entity_poly.entity_id
_entity_poly.type
_entity_poly.pdbx_seq_one_letter_code
_entity_poly.pdbx_strand_id
1 'polypeptide(L)'
;MKRIHTLLAIGCGLLFAASTCFAQMYTVTDLRTFVGGTWSTASGINAYGQIVGAASFADDARGHPSYHAFRTAPNRPINSATDDLGTLGGSLSWATGIDVSGQVVGWASSPKFLQEAFRTAPNSSINPATDALGTLDGTYSIAMGINKSGQVVGHSQHAFRTAPNSPINFATDDLGTLGGSFSEANGINDSGEVVGASYDTDFIHAFRTAPNSPINPATDNLGGLTGIAWGINAFAQVVGYVYYPGWSNIHAFRTAPHRLINPATDDLGTLDPQNNQTFGLGSWAWNINAYGEVVGESAVSTGGEPPFLYSGGVMHDLNELVPVNSGWVIVGVAAINDRGQIAATGYRGGESHAVLLNPVYKAYVQQPINADGSSVFKAKRGVIPIKFRLTQYDARTCALVPASISVTRAAGGTLTTVNQNTYGTETDFRITGCQYHYNLEAKDLRIGVYRVDISIEGVFVGHAVFAIK
;
A
#
# COMPACT_ATOMS: atom_id res chain seq x y z
N MET A 1 27.60 68.38 -35.76
CA MET A 1 27.40 67.96 -34.34
C MET A 1 26.09 67.17 -34.27
N LYS A 2 26.18 65.87 -34.31
CA LYS A 2 24.99 64.95 -34.23
C LYS A 2 24.91 64.46 -32.77
N ARG A 3 23.77 64.74 -32.12
CA ARG A 3 23.47 64.21 -30.78
C ARG A 3 22.88 62.82 -30.96
N ILE A 4 23.51 61.84 -30.33
CA ILE A 4 23.03 60.46 -30.23
C ILE A 4 22.18 60.39 -28.94
N HIS A 5 20.89 60.03 -29.05
CA HIS A 5 20.06 59.71 -27.91
C HIS A 5 20.10 58.20 -27.68
N THR A 6 20.63 57.82 -26.54
CA THR A 6 20.64 56.43 -26.07
C THR A 6 19.31 56.19 -25.34
N LEU A 7 18.46 55.35 -25.87
CA LEU A 7 17.26 54.81 -25.20
C LEU A 7 17.70 53.66 -24.29
N LEU A 8 17.52 53.82 -23.00
CA LEU A 8 17.63 52.76 -22.00
C LEU A 8 16.28 51.96 -22.00
N ALA A 9 16.29 50.75 -22.54
CA ALA A 9 15.15 49.82 -22.42
C ALA A 9 15.29 49.08 -21.07
N ILE A 10 14.42 49.41 -20.11
CA ILE A 10 14.24 48.64 -18.86
C ILE A 10 13.41 47.42 -19.21
N GLY A 11 14.07 46.26 -19.38
CA GLY A 11 13.42 44.98 -19.52
C GLY A 11 12.90 44.51 -18.16
N CYS A 12 11.59 44.62 -17.94
CA CYS A 12 10.94 44.01 -16.81
C CYS A 12 10.85 42.49 -17.06
N GLY A 13 11.82 41.74 -16.54
CA GLY A 13 11.78 40.26 -16.58
C GLY A 13 10.71 39.77 -15.65
N LEU A 14 9.57 39.35 -16.21
CA LEU A 14 8.59 38.53 -15.50
C LEU A 14 9.21 37.13 -15.29
N LEU A 15 9.69 36.86 -14.09
CA LEU A 15 9.96 35.52 -13.62
C LEU A 15 8.60 34.80 -13.50
N PHE A 16 8.24 34.04 -14.52
CA PHE A 16 7.26 33.00 -14.35
C PHE A 16 7.90 31.91 -13.48
N ALA A 17 7.53 31.89 -12.20
CA ALA A 17 7.69 30.69 -11.40
C ALA A 17 6.87 29.61 -12.11
N ALA A 18 7.53 28.71 -12.82
CA ALA A 18 6.92 27.47 -13.27
C ALA A 18 6.53 26.70 -12.03
N SER A 19 5.27 26.82 -11.60
CA SER A 19 4.68 25.87 -10.69
C SER A 19 4.80 24.51 -11.40
N THR A 20 5.68 23.66 -10.91
CA THR A 20 5.70 22.24 -11.30
C THR A 20 4.38 21.67 -10.83
N CYS A 21 3.38 21.69 -11.70
CA CYS A 21 2.13 20.97 -11.48
C CYS A 21 2.51 19.49 -11.56
N PHE A 22 2.77 18.85 -10.43
CA PHE A 22 2.88 17.40 -10.38
C PHE A 22 1.57 16.85 -10.95
N ALA A 23 1.67 16.01 -11.97
CA ALA A 23 0.50 15.34 -12.50
C ALA A 23 -0.12 14.51 -11.38
N GLN A 24 -1.43 14.61 -11.20
CA GLN A 24 -2.17 13.77 -10.26
C GLN A 24 -1.76 12.31 -10.46
N MET A 25 -1.20 11.70 -9.43
CA MET A 25 -0.69 10.32 -9.47
C MET A 25 -1.63 9.34 -8.78
N TYR A 26 -2.53 9.84 -7.91
CA TYR A 26 -3.51 9.04 -7.18
C TYR A 26 -4.92 9.64 -7.29
N THR A 27 -5.92 8.77 -7.23
CA THR A 27 -7.30 9.14 -6.87
C THR A 27 -7.55 8.76 -5.42
N VAL A 28 -8.40 9.51 -4.72
CA VAL A 28 -8.76 9.25 -3.33
C VAL A 28 -10.17 8.67 -3.28
N THR A 29 -10.30 7.46 -2.71
CA THR A 29 -11.60 6.85 -2.40
C THR A 29 -11.82 6.95 -0.90
N ASP A 30 -12.86 7.69 -0.49
CA ASP A 30 -13.33 7.78 0.89
C ASP A 30 -13.95 6.44 1.31
N LEU A 31 -13.37 5.79 2.31
CA LEU A 31 -13.91 4.52 2.82
C LEU A 31 -15.03 4.74 3.86
N ARG A 32 -15.22 5.98 4.31
CA ARG A 32 -16.26 6.35 5.31
C ARG A 32 -16.02 5.68 6.67
N THR A 33 -17.06 5.60 7.47
CA THR A 33 -17.08 4.96 8.79
C THR A 33 -18.35 4.11 8.95
N PHE A 34 -18.55 3.48 10.10
CA PHE A 34 -19.81 2.82 10.42
C PHE A 34 -20.93 3.85 10.61
N VAL A 35 -22.17 3.40 10.54
CA VAL A 35 -23.34 4.28 10.71
C VAL A 35 -23.31 4.95 12.08
N GLY A 36 -23.33 6.28 12.08
CA GLY A 36 -23.29 7.11 13.30
C GLY A 36 -21.90 7.37 13.86
N GLY A 37 -20.85 6.75 13.29
CA GLY A 37 -19.48 7.04 13.67
C GLY A 37 -18.93 8.30 13.03
N THR A 38 -17.84 8.82 13.58
CA THR A 38 -17.20 10.07 13.18
C THR A 38 -15.76 9.90 12.68
N TRP A 39 -15.18 8.70 12.82
CA TRP A 39 -13.84 8.45 12.35
C TRP A 39 -13.64 7.00 11.91
N SER A 40 -12.70 6.81 11.02
CA SER A 40 -12.11 5.52 10.67
C SER A 40 -10.64 5.69 10.31
N THR A 41 -9.86 4.62 10.48
CA THR A 41 -8.45 4.58 10.10
C THR A 41 -8.11 3.25 9.46
N ALA A 42 -7.23 3.28 8.45
CA ALA A 42 -6.73 2.08 7.80
C ALA A 42 -5.44 1.60 8.49
N SER A 43 -5.26 0.27 8.57
CA SER A 43 -4.05 -0.37 9.11
C SER A 43 -3.38 -1.32 8.12
N GLY A 44 -4.12 -1.88 7.16
CA GLY A 44 -3.58 -2.83 6.20
C GLY A 44 -4.40 -2.93 4.91
N ILE A 45 -3.75 -3.45 3.88
CA ILE A 45 -4.35 -3.71 2.56
C ILE A 45 -3.79 -5.01 1.98
N ASN A 46 -4.65 -5.84 1.40
CA ASN A 46 -4.18 -7.03 0.68
C ASN A 46 -4.06 -6.81 -0.83
N ALA A 47 -3.58 -7.86 -1.54
CA ALA A 47 -3.40 -7.82 -2.98
C ALA A 47 -4.69 -7.60 -3.79
N TYR A 48 -5.86 -7.81 -3.20
CA TYR A 48 -7.16 -7.58 -3.86
C TYR A 48 -7.76 -6.20 -3.59
N GLY A 49 -7.12 -5.36 -2.75
CA GLY A 49 -7.63 -4.05 -2.38
C GLY A 49 -8.72 -4.12 -1.28
N GLN A 50 -8.74 -5.20 -0.49
CA GLN A 50 -9.48 -5.22 0.77
C GLN A 50 -8.65 -4.47 1.81
N ILE A 51 -9.29 -3.54 2.52
CA ILE A 51 -8.65 -2.73 3.56
C ILE A 51 -9.21 -3.14 4.91
N VAL A 52 -8.32 -3.16 5.90
CA VAL A 52 -8.64 -3.40 7.29
C VAL A 52 -8.18 -2.23 8.16
N GLY A 53 -8.79 -2.10 9.32
CA GLY A 53 -8.48 -1.05 10.29
C GLY A 53 -9.52 -1.01 11.40
N ALA A 54 -9.78 0.18 11.92
CA ALA A 54 -10.83 0.41 12.89
C ALA A 54 -11.74 1.58 12.47
N ALA A 55 -13.01 1.48 12.82
CA ALA A 55 -14.00 2.53 12.59
C ALA A 55 -14.93 2.68 13.79
N SER A 56 -15.31 3.92 14.09
CA SER A 56 -16.22 4.23 15.19
C SER A 56 -17.66 3.98 14.79
N PHE A 57 -18.47 3.67 15.83
CA PHE A 57 -19.91 3.81 15.82
C PHE A 57 -20.32 5.11 16.53
N ALA A 58 -21.63 5.37 16.61
CA ALA A 58 -22.15 6.32 17.56
C ALA A 58 -21.72 5.88 18.98
N ASP A 59 -21.34 6.85 19.82
CA ASP A 59 -21.03 6.59 21.22
C ASP A 59 -22.19 5.84 21.90
N ASP A 60 -21.83 5.00 22.88
CA ASP A 60 -22.86 4.32 23.68
C ASP A 60 -23.71 5.34 24.44
N ALA A 61 -24.82 4.88 25.04
CA ALA A 61 -25.73 5.75 25.81
C ALA A 61 -25.06 6.46 27.01
N ARG A 62 -23.81 6.12 27.35
CA ARG A 62 -23.00 6.73 28.41
C ARG A 62 -21.89 7.63 27.85
N GLY A 63 -21.82 7.80 26.54
CA GLY A 63 -20.77 8.59 25.87
C GLY A 63 -19.40 7.91 25.82
N HIS A 64 -19.33 6.57 25.94
CA HIS A 64 -18.08 5.87 25.75
C HIS A 64 -17.84 5.61 24.27
N PRO A 65 -16.62 5.83 23.76
CA PRO A 65 -16.27 5.55 22.38
C PRO A 65 -16.44 4.05 22.10
N SER A 66 -17.12 3.74 21.01
CA SER A 66 -17.27 2.39 20.49
C SER A 66 -16.63 2.32 19.11
N TYR A 67 -15.70 1.39 18.90
CA TYR A 67 -15.11 1.15 17.59
C TYR A 67 -14.80 -0.34 17.41
N HIS A 68 -14.99 -0.81 16.20
CA HIS A 68 -14.67 -2.17 15.83
C HIS A 68 -13.69 -2.21 14.66
N ALA A 69 -12.98 -3.32 14.59
CA ALA A 69 -12.25 -3.71 13.41
C ALA A 69 -13.19 -3.85 12.21
N PHE A 70 -12.72 -3.41 11.05
CA PHE A 70 -13.45 -3.60 9.80
C PHE A 70 -12.59 -4.32 8.76
N ARG A 71 -13.27 -4.94 7.77
CA ARG A 71 -12.69 -5.41 6.52
C ARG A 71 -13.62 -5.04 5.37
N THR A 72 -13.14 -4.22 4.43
CA THR A 72 -13.92 -3.82 3.26
C THR A 72 -14.02 -4.95 2.22
N ALA A 73 -15.06 -4.90 1.38
CA ALA A 73 -14.99 -5.55 0.09
C ALA A 73 -13.89 -4.90 -0.78
N PRO A 74 -13.31 -5.63 -1.78
CA PRO A 74 -12.25 -5.10 -2.62
C PRO A 74 -12.59 -3.74 -3.25
N ASN A 75 -11.75 -2.71 -3.00
CA ASN A 75 -11.89 -1.36 -3.55
C ASN A 75 -13.25 -0.69 -3.27
N ARG A 76 -13.88 -0.99 -2.14
CA ARG A 76 -15.21 -0.45 -1.77
C ARG A 76 -15.15 0.30 -0.43
N PRO A 77 -16.02 1.30 -0.26
CA PRO A 77 -16.26 1.90 1.05
C PRO A 77 -16.79 0.88 2.06
N ILE A 78 -16.61 1.18 3.35
CA ILE A 78 -17.14 0.40 4.48
C ILE A 78 -18.66 0.26 4.35
N ASN A 79 -19.14 -0.97 4.39
CA ASN A 79 -20.55 -1.31 4.51
C ASN A 79 -20.83 -1.77 5.94
N SER A 80 -21.50 -0.95 6.74
CA SER A 80 -21.80 -1.24 8.16
C SER A 80 -22.57 -2.55 8.38
N ALA A 81 -23.26 -3.08 7.38
CA ALA A 81 -24.01 -4.32 7.51
C ALA A 81 -23.15 -5.59 7.33
N THR A 82 -21.98 -5.47 6.68
CA THR A 82 -21.18 -6.65 6.29
C THR A 82 -19.72 -6.58 6.71
N ASP A 83 -19.20 -5.39 6.98
CA ASP A 83 -17.76 -5.14 7.11
C ASP A 83 -17.32 -4.96 8.57
N ASP A 84 -18.27 -4.87 9.51
CA ASP A 84 -17.99 -4.95 10.95
C ASP A 84 -17.53 -6.37 11.30
N LEU A 85 -16.33 -6.48 11.84
CA LEU A 85 -15.77 -7.77 12.26
C LEU A 85 -16.21 -8.18 13.66
N GLY A 86 -16.81 -7.28 14.45
CA GLY A 86 -17.18 -7.55 15.84
C GLY A 86 -15.98 -7.63 16.78
N THR A 87 -16.15 -8.34 17.91
CA THR A 87 -15.16 -8.45 19.00
C THR A 87 -15.04 -9.88 19.51
N LEU A 88 -14.13 -10.12 20.46
CA LEU A 88 -14.03 -11.39 21.20
C LEU A 88 -14.99 -11.46 22.41
N GLY A 89 -16.06 -10.67 22.42
CA GLY A 89 -17.05 -10.60 23.48
C GLY A 89 -16.92 -9.41 24.42
N GLY A 90 -15.97 -8.53 24.16
CA GLY A 90 -15.85 -7.20 24.77
C GLY A 90 -16.47 -6.12 23.89
N SER A 91 -15.98 -4.86 24.01
CA SER A 91 -16.55 -3.69 23.31
C SER A 91 -15.68 -3.07 22.23
N LEU A 92 -14.44 -3.51 22.09
CA LEU A 92 -13.47 -2.89 21.20
C LEU A 92 -12.73 -3.94 20.35
N SER A 93 -12.41 -3.60 19.11
CA SER A 93 -11.49 -4.37 18.28
C SER A 93 -10.77 -3.49 17.27
N TRP A 94 -9.58 -3.93 16.86
CA TRP A 94 -8.72 -3.24 15.90
C TRP A 94 -8.03 -4.26 15.00
N ALA A 95 -8.20 -4.16 13.70
CA ALA A 95 -7.47 -4.99 12.74
C ALA A 95 -6.14 -4.32 12.38
N THR A 96 -5.05 -5.10 12.38
CA THR A 96 -3.68 -4.65 12.08
C THR A 96 -3.18 -5.18 10.75
N GLY A 97 -3.61 -6.38 10.35
CA GLY A 97 -3.15 -7.04 9.13
C GLY A 97 -4.20 -7.90 8.45
N ILE A 98 -4.00 -8.16 7.17
CA ILE A 98 -4.87 -8.99 6.34
C ILE A 98 -4.02 -9.76 5.31
N ASP A 99 -4.33 -11.05 5.14
CA ASP A 99 -3.70 -11.88 4.11
C ASP A 99 -4.46 -11.89 2.78
N VAL A 100 -3.92 -12.60 1.81
CA VAL A 100 -4.53 -12.74 0.47
C VAL A 100 -5.84 -13.55 0.49
N SER A 101 -6.08 -14.38 1.50
CA SER A 101 -7.33 -15.15 1.65
C SER A 101 -8.46 -14.35 2.31
N GLY A 102 -8.15 -13.16 2.82
CA GLY A 102 -9.07 -12.33 3.59
C GLY A 102 -9.16 -12.73 5.07
N GLN A 103 -8.17 -13.48 5.62
CA GLN A 103 -8.02 -13.62 7.06
C GLN A 103 -7.50 -12.31 7.63
N VAL A 104 -8.09 -11.86 8.72
CA VAL A 104 -7.75 -10.62 9.40
C VAL A 104 -7.16 -10.95 10.77
N VAL A 105 -6.10 -10.24 11.13
CA VAL A 105 -5.49 -10.29 12.46
C VAL A 105 -5.51 -8.93 13.12
N GLY A 106 -5.40 -8.94 14.43
CA GLY A 106 -5.37 -7.74 15.25
C GLY A 106 -5.55 -8.07 16.71
N TRP A 107 -6.17 -7.16 17.44
CA TRP A 107 -6.58 -7.39 18.82
C TRP A 107 -8.04 -7.03 19.04
N ALA A 108 -8.66 -7.69 19.99
CA ALA A 108 -10.01 -7.39 20.42
C ALA A 108 -10.11 -7.55 21.94
N SER A 109 -11.02 -6.80 22.56
CA SER A 109 -11.35 -7.01 23.96
C SER A 109 -12.20 -8.27 24.12
N SER A 110 -11.87 -9.04 25.13
CA SER A 110 -12.58 -10.25 25.54
C SER A 110 -13.03 -10.13 27.01
N PRO A 111 -13.85 -11.05 27.53
CA PRO A 111 -14.21 -11.06 28.94
C PRO A 111 -13.02 -11.21 29.91
N LYS A 112 -11.88 -11.68 29.42
CA LYS A 112 -10.67 -11.91 30.23
C LYS A 112 -9.63 -10.81 30.07
N PHE A 113 -9.47 -10.26 28.86
CA PHE A 113 -8.39 -9.37 28.50
C PHE A 113 -8.91 -8.11 27.81
N LEU A 114 -8.29 -6.97 28.10
CA LEU A 114 -8.55 -5.72 27.35
C LEU A 114 -8.06 -5.82 25.91
N GLN A 115 -6.96 -6.55 25.69
CA GLN A 115 -6.37 -6.81 24.38
C GLN A 115 -5.98 -8.27 24.27
N GLU A 116 -6.64 -8.99 23.37
CA GLU A 116 -6.34 -10.37 23.05
C GLU A 116 -6.23 -10.48 21.53
N ALA A 117 -5.12 -11.04 21.06
CA ALA A 117 -4.88 -11.25 19.63
C ALA A 117 -5.95 -12.15 19.01
N PHE A 118 -6.41 -11.82 17.84
CA PHE A 118 -7.35 -12.65 17.08
C PHE A 118 -6.85 -12.92 15.65
N ARG A 119 -7.39 -13.99 15.05
CA ARG A 119 -7.31 -14.29 13.63
C ARG A 119 -8.66 -14.84 13.16
N THR A 120 -9.29 -14.17 12.18
CA THR A 120 -10.55 -14.62 11.59
C THR A 120 -10.35 -15.80 10.62
N ALA A 121 -11.39 -16.56 10.37
CA ALA A 121 -11.45 -17.39 9.17
C ALA A 121 -11.46 -16.50 7.90
N PRO A 122 -11.11 -17.06 6.71
CA PRO A 122 -11.11 -16.30 5.48
C PRO A 122 -12.45 -15.61 5.21
N ASN A 123 -12.41 -14.31 4.97
CA ASN A 123 -13.57 -13.48 4.66
C ASN A 123 -14.72 -13.57 5.68
N SER A 124 -14.43 -13.86 6.96
CA SER A 124 -15.40 -13.99 8.05
C SER A 124 -15.23 -12.88 9.09
N SER A 125 -16.28 -12.61 9.85
CA SER A 125 -16.22 -11.80 11.06
C SER A 125 -15.55 -12.59 12.20
N ILE A 126 -15.17 -11.93 13.30
CA ILE A 126 -14.59 -12.56 14.49
C ILE A 126 -15.62 -13.52 15.11
N ASN A 127 -15.20 -14.75 15.29
CA ASN A 127 -15.93 -15.75 16.08
C ASN A 127 -15.31 -15.86 17.48
N PRO A 128 -15.97 -15.36 18.54
CA PRO A 128 -15.39 -15.36 19.90
C PRO A 128 -15.05 -16.76 20.44
N ALA A 129 -15.64 -17.80 19.86
CA ALA A 129 -15.39 -19.17 20.31
C ALA A 129 -14.11 -19.79 19.72
N THR A 130 -13.61 -19.29 18.59
CA THR A 130 -12.53 -19.96 17.83
C THR A 130 -11.38 -19.04 17.43
N ASP A 131 -11.58 -17.73 17.39
CA ASP A 131 -10.64 -16.82 16.75
C ASP A 131 -9.68 -16.12 17.73
N ALA A 132 -9.89 -16.26 19.03
CA ALA A 132 -8.94 -15.85 20.05
C ALA A 132 -7.65 -16.67 19.93
N LEU A 133 -6.51 -15.99 19.80
CA LEU A 133 -5.21 -16.66 19.70
C LEU A 133 -4.59 -16.99 21.05
N GLY A 134 -5.09 -16.40 22.15
CA GLY A 134 -4.49 -16.51 23.47
C GLY A 134 -3.26 -15.61 23.65
N THR A 135 -2.44 -15.90 24.68
CA THR A 135 -1.28 -15.10 25.07
C THR A 135 -0.07 -15.99 25.35
N LEU A 136 1.15 -15.43 25.36
CA LEU A 136 2.34 -16.16 25.84
C LEU A 136 2.41 -16.21 27.37
N ASP A 137 2.02 -15.14 28.05
CA ASP A 137 2.26 -14.93 29.48
C ASP A 137 0.97 -14.81 30.33
N GLY A 138 -0.21 -14.86 29.66
CA GLY A 138 -1.49 -14.75 30.33
C GLY A 138 -1.96 -13.33 30.67
N THR A 139 -1.30 -12.29 30.13
CA THR A 139 -1.66 -10.88 30.40
C THR A 139 -2.34 -10.19 29.23
N TYR A 140 -1.71 -10.13 28.08
CA TYR A 140 -2.24 -9.54 26.83
C TYR A 140 -1.57 -10.14 25.61
N SER A 141 -2.14 -9.92 24.44
CA SER A 141 -1.48 -10.19 23.16
C SER A 141 -2.03 -9.26 22.06
N ILE A 142 -1.16 -8.91 21.14
CA ILE A 142 -1.50 -8.13 19.95
C ILE A 142 -0.90 -8.84 18.73
N ALA A 143 -1.72 -9.21 17.77
CA ALA A 143 -1.24 -9.66 16.47
C ALA A 143 -0.94 -8.44 15.60
N MET A 144 0.19 -8.45 14.87
CA MET A 144 0.63 -7.35 14.03
C MET A 144 0.60 -7.72 12.53
N GLY A 145 0.97 -8.95 12.18
CA GLY A 145 1.06 -9.40 10.81
C GLY A 145 0.64 -10.86 10.60
N ILE A 146 0.30 -11.18 9.38
CA ILE A 146 -0.08 -12.53 8.93
C ILE A 146 0.48 -12.79 7.54
N ASN A 147 1.01 -13.99 7.30
CA ASN A 147 1.43 -14.42 5.97
C ASN A 147 0.40 -15.36 5.30
N LYS A 148 0.61 -15.69 4.03
CA LYS A 148 -0.31 -16.56 3.25
C LYS A 148 -0.48 -17.97 3.81
N SER A 149 0.42 -18.43 4.67
CA SER A 149 0.32 -19.73 5.34
C SER A 149 -0.55 -19.68 6.59
N GLY A 150 -1.04 -18.49 6.99
CA GLY A 150 -1.81 -18.28 8.20
C GLY A 150 -0.94 -18.30 9.48
N GLN A 151 0.39 -18.07 9.36
CA GLN A 151 1.23 -17.78 10.50
C GLN A 151 1.00 -16.34 10.94
N VAL A 152 0.76 -16.12 12.21
CA VAL A 152 0.54 -14.80 12.81
C VAL A 152 1.76 -14.43 13.64
N VAL A 153 2.17 -13.16 13.50
CA VAL A 153 3.22 -12.57 14.36
C VAL A 153 2.67 -11.40 15.14
N GLY A 154 3.30 -11.12 16.26
CA GLY A 154 2.94 -10.02 17.13
C GLY A 154 3.74 -10.08 18.43
N HIS A 155 3.18 -9.55 19.48
CA HIS A 155 3.80 -9.58 20.81
C HIS A 155 2.77 -9.81 21.90
N SER A 156 3.24 -10.44 22.95
CA SER A 156 2.74 -10.47 24.30
C SER A 156 3.84 -9.77 25.13
N GLN A 157 4.52 -10.40 26.06
CA GLN A 157 5.75 -9.82 26.61
C GLN A 157 6.92 -9.92 25.62
N HIS A 158 7.00 -11.03 24.88
CA HIS A 158 7.94 -11.25 23.79
C HIS A 158 7.24 -11.31 22.43
N ALA A 159 8.02 -11.17 21.39
CA ALA A 159 7.61 -11.47 20.02
C ALA A 159 7.18 -12.92 19.91
N PHE A 160 6.08 -13.17 19.20
CA PHE A 160 5.62 -14.53 18.89
C PHE A 160 5.43 -14.74 17.39
N ARG A 161 5.50 -16.01 16.98
CA ARG A 161 5.06 -16.49 15.67
C ARG A 161 4.30 -17.81 15.83
N THR A 162 3.03 -17.82 15.46
CA THR A 162 2.21 -19.04 15.56
C THR A 162 2.57 -20.07 14.48
N ALA A 163 2.29 -21.34 14.74
CA ALA A 163 2.20 -22.31 13.67
C ALA A 163 1.05 -21.92 12.69
N PRO A 164 1.09 -22.39 11.42
CA PRO A 164 0.05 -22.08 10.44
C PRO A 164 -1.36 -22.39 10.96
N ASN A 165 -2.25 -21.39 10.91
CA ASN A 165 -3.63 -21.50 11.31
C ASN A 165 -3.86 -22.06 12.75
N SER A 166 -2.93 -21.78 13.66
CA SER A 166 -2.97 -22.27 15.06
C SER A 166 -3.09 -21.11 16.05
N PRO A 167 -3.64 -21.31 17.25
CA PRO A 167 -3.52 -20.37 18.34
C PRO A 167 -2.07 -20.29 18.84
N ILE A 168 -1.77 -19.33 19.70
CA ILE A 168 -0.45 -19.18 20.33
C ILE A 168 -0.18 -20.38 21.23
N ASN A 169 0.94 -21.05 21.01
CA ASN A 169 1.47 -22.10 21.86
C ASN A 169 2.68 -21.53 22.64
N PHE A 170 2.50 -21.27 23.94
CA PHE A 170 3.52 -20.67 24.80
C PHE A 170 4.84 -21.47 24.85
N ALA A 171 4.81 -22.77 24.53
CA ALA A 171 6.00 -23.62 24.59
C ALA A 171 6.87 -23.53 23.33
N THR A 172 6.30 -23.08 22.20
CA THR A 172 6.98 -23.15 20.90
C THR A 172 6.98 -21.85 20.11
N ASP A 173 6.10 -20.91 20.42
CA ASP A 173 5.85 -19.76 19.58
C ASP A 173 6.53 -18.48 20.08
N ASP A 174 7.12 -18.50 21.28
CA ASP A 174 8.01 -17.45 21.78
C ASP A 174 9.27 -17.38 20.92
N LEU A 175 9.49 -16.24 20.29
CA LEU A 175 10.67 -16.01 19.45
C LEU A 175 11.92 -15.64 20.25
N GLY A 176 11.78 -15.35 21.56
CA GLY A 176 12.87 -14.87 22.40
C GLY A 176 13.27 -13.42 22.12
N THR A 177 14.50 -13.06 22.48
CA THR A 177 15.04 -11.70 22.38
C THR A 177 16.48 -11.70 21.86
N LEU A 178 17.03 -10.51 21.58
CA LEU A 178 18.45 -10.32 21.29
C LEU A 178 19.36 -10.36 22.56
N GLY A 179 18.79 -10.76 23.70
CA GLY A 179 19.51 -10.88 24.99
C GLY A 179 18.94 -9.98 26.11
N GLY A 180 18.02 -9.09 25.79
CA GLY A 180 17.27 -8.26 26.75
C GLY A 180 15.97 -8.91 27.20
N SER A 181 15.04 -8.10 27.74
CA SER A 181 13.81 -8.57 28.38
C SER A 181 12.54 -8.35 27.56
N PHE A 182 12.65 -7.80 26.35
CA PHE A 182 11.50 -7.45 25.51
C PHE A 182 11.81 -7.64 24.03
N SER A 183 10.82 -8.11 23.28
CA SER A 183 10.81 -8.14 21.81
C SER A 183 9.39 -7.99 21.28
N GLU A 184 9.28 -7.46 20.08
CA GLU A 184 8.03 -7.36 19.32
C GLU A 184 8.26 -7.76 17.86
N ALA A 185 7.32 -8.49 17.28
CA ALA A 185 7.32 -8.86 15.87
C ALA A 185 6.28 -8.01 15.14
N ASN A 186 6.74 -7.19 14.19
CA ASN A 186 5.90 -6.22 13.45
C ASN A 186 5.51 -6.71 12.06
N GLY A 187 6.34 -7.54 11.43
CA GLY A 187 6.10 -8.03 10.08
C GLY A 187 6.58 -9.46 9.86
N ILE A 188 5.93 -10.14 8.93
CA ILE A 188 6.30 -11.49 8.48
C ILE A 188 6.11 -11.60 6.98
N ASN A 189 7.06 -12.26 6.29
CA ASN A 189 6.90 -12.60 4.87
C ASN A 189 6.44 -14.06 4.68
N ASP A 190 6.20 -14.42 3.42
CA ASP A 190 5.74 -15.76 3.05
C ASP A 190 6.76 -16.87 3.25
N SER A 191 8.03 -16.53 3.42
CA SER A 191 9.09 -17.48 3.80
C SER A 191 9.12 -17.77 5.31
N GLY A 192 8.36 -17.02 6.12
CA GLY A 192 8.36 -17.14 7.57
C GLY A 192 9.52 -16.39 8.24
N GLU A 193 10.17 -15.46 7.54
CA GLU A 193 11.11 -14.50 8.13
C GLU A 193 10.30 -13.44 8.88
N VAL A 194 10.66 -13.14 10.10
CA VAL A 194 10.01 -12.18 10.99
C VAL A 194 10.91 -10.99 11.21
N VAL A 195 10.34 -9.78 11.19
CA VAL A 195 11.03 -8.54 11.52
C VAL A 195 10.34 -7.82 12.67
N GLY A 196 11.12 -7.05 13.41
CA GLY A 196 10.58 -6.30 14.54
C GLY A 196 11.67 -5.58 15.31
N ALA A 197 11.45 -5.42 16.60
CA ALA A 197 12.40 -4.83 17.52
C ALA A 197 12.64 -5.72 18.73
N SER A 198 13.87 -5.74 19.21
CA SER A 198 14.23 -6.45 20.45
C SER A 198 15.32 -5.70 21.19
N TYR A 199 15.22 -5.69 22.49
CA TYR A 199 16.33 -5.24 23.33
C TYR A 199 17.46 -6.28 23.33
N ASP A 200 18.68 -5.80 23.24
CA ASP A 200 19.83 -6.47 23.82
C ASP A 200 19.95 -6.08 25.32
N THR A 201 21.14 -6.02 25.88
CA THR A 201 21.31 -5.60 27.28
C THR A 201 21.06 -4.10 27.47
N ASP A 202 21.27 -3.27 26.47
CA ASP A 202 21.36 -1.81 26.59
C ASP A 202 20.40 -1.04 25.67
N PHE A 203 20.18 -1.53 24.45
CA PHE A 203 19.47 -0.78 23.40
C PHE A 203 18.44 -1.65 22.67
N ILE A 204 17.49 -0.97 22.04
CA ILE A 204 16.53 -1.59 21.13
C ILE A 204 17.11 -1.66 19.71
N HIS A 205 17.02 -2.83 19.10
CA HIS A 205 17.55 -3.07 17.76
C HIS A 205 16.51 -3.67 16.83
N ALA A 206 16.55 -3.25 15.57
CA ALA A 206 15.83 -3.92 14.51
C ALA A 206 16.40 -5.33 14.29
N PHE A 207 15.54 -6.34 14.16
CA PHE A 207 15.93 -7.71 13.87
C PHE A 207 15.22 -8.28 12.65
N ARG A 208 15.82 -9.33 12.05
CA ARG A 208 15.21 -10.23 11.08
C ARG A 208 15.63 -11.67 11.35
N THR A 209 14.66 -12.56 11.59
CA THR A 209 14.93 -13.98 11.81
C THR A 209 15.26 -14.71 10.51
N ALA A 210 15.94 -15.84 10.62
CA ALA A 210 15.92 -16.82 9.55
C ALA A 210 14.49 -17.39 9.34
N PRO A 211 14.17 -17.96 8.16
CA PRO A 211 12.86 -18.53 7.91
C PRO A 211 12.42 -19.55 8.97
N ASN A 212 11.25 -19.33 9.53
CA ASN A 212 10.64 -20.21 10.54
C ASN A 212 11.52 -20.50 11.78
N SER A 213 12.42 -19.59 12.13
CA SER A 213 13.34 -19.74 13.27
C SER A 213 13.01 -18.74 14.39
N PRO A 214 13.35 -19.02 15.66
CA PRO A 214 13.36 -18.03 16.72
C PRO A 214 14.45 -16.98 16.48
N ILE A 215 14.46 -15.91 17.25
CA ILE A 215 15.52 -14.88 17.24
C ILE A 215 16.85 -15.51 17.66
N ASN A 216 17.86 -15.36 16.82
CA ASN A 216 19.24 -15.73 17.13
C ASN A 216 20.05 -14.46 17.44
N PRO A 217 20.44 -14.21 18.71
CA PRO A 217 21.16 -12.99 19.08
C PRO A 217 22.49 -12.79 18.34
N ALA A 218 23.09 -13.87 17.82
CA ALA A 218 24.38 -13.79 17.13
C ALA A 218 24.25 -13.33 15.67
N THR A 219 23.08 -13.49 15.05
CA THR A 219 22.93 -13.29 13.59
C THR A 219 21.81 -12.37 13.17
N ASP A 220 20.81 -12.17 14.01
CA ASP A 220 19.53 -11.59 13.57
C ASP A 220 19.41 -10.09 13.85
N ASN A 221 20.35 -9.50 14.61
CA ASN A 221 20.48 -8.04 14.72
C ASN A 221 20.86 -7.45 13.34
N LEU A 222 20.05 -6.52 12.84
CA LEU A 222 20.19 -5.97 11.48
C LEU A 222 21.36 -4.97 11.31
N GLY A 223 22.29 -4.86 12.23
CA GLY A 223 23.47 -4.04 12.04
C GLY A 223 23.92 -3.24 13.25
N GLY A 224 23.37 -3.56 14.43
CA GLY A 224 23.78 -2.95 15.70
C GLY A 224 23.36 -1.48 15.88
N LEU A 225 22.55 -0.94 14.96
CA LEU A 225 21.96 0.39 15.10
C LEU A 225 20.73 0.34 15.99
N THR A 226 20.53 1.35 16.82
CA THR A 226 19.29 1.54 17.59
C THR A 226 18.15 1.85 16.63
N GLY A 227 17.07 1.07 16.66
CA GLY A 227 15.94 1.26 15.77
C GLY A 227 14.96 0.10 15.73
N ILE A 228 13.95 0.20 14.88
CA ILE A 228 12.83 -0.74 14.77
C ILE A 228 12.62 -1.09 13.30
N ALA A 229 12.41 -2.37 12.99
CA ALA A 229 11.92 -2.83 11.70
C ALA A 229 10.39 -3.00 11.77
N TRP A 230 9.68 -2.46 10.76
CA TRP A 230 8.22 -2.51 10.67
C TRP A 230 7.71 -3.42 9.56
N GLY A 231 8.32 -3.39 8.40
CA GLY A 231 7.86 -4.12 7.24
C GLY A 231 8.94 -4.98 6.58
N ILE A 232 8.51 -6.06 5.97
CA ILE A 232 9.35 -6.97 5.17
C ILE A 232 8.58 -7.42 3.94
N ASN A 233 9.23 -7.41 2.77
CA ASN A 233 8.62 -7.91 1.54
C ASN A 233 9.04 -9.37 1.22
N ALA A 234 8.49 -9.89 0.12
CA ALA A 234 8.78 -11.25 -0.35
C ALA A 234 10.26 -11.49 -0.72
N PHE A 235 11.03 -10.44 -0.97
CA PHE A 235 12.47 -10.51 -1.27
C PHE A 235 13.35 -10.29 -0.04
N ALA A 236 12.76 -10.28 1.16
CA ALA A 236 13.44 -10.01 2.44
C ALA A 236 14.16 -8.64 2.48
N GLN A 237 13.64 -7.65 1.75
CA GLN A 237 13.96 -6.26 2.01
C GLN A 237 13.17 -5.82 3.24
N VAL A 238 13.85 -5.20 4.17
CA VAL A 238 13.29 -4.73 5.45
C VAL A 238 13.21 -3.22 5.44
N VAL A 239 12.15 -2.67 6.00
CA VAL A 239 11.97 -1.23 6.23
C VAL A 239 11.65 -0.93 7.69
N GLY A 240 11.97 0.27 8.10
CA GLY A 240 11.76 0.76 9.45
C GLY A 240 12.47 2.09 9.65
N TYR A 241 12.98 2.30 10.85
CA TYR A 241 13.83 3.46 11.15
C TYR A 241 14.98 3.10 12.08
N VAL A 242 16.08 3.85 11.97
CA VAL A 242 17.25 3.72 12.86
C VAL A 242 17.87 5.09 13.13
N TYR A 243 18.62 5.16 14.24
CA TYR A 243 19.56 6.24 14.50
C TYR A 243 20.85 5.99 13.74
N TYR A 244 21.18 6.84 12.78
CA TYR A 244 22.45 6.75 12.06
C TYR A 244 23.60 7.37 12.86
N PRO A 245 24.82 6.80 12.80
CA PRO A 245 25.97 7.32 13.51
C PRO A 245 26.28 8.77 13.14
N GLY A 246 26.40 9.62 14.16
CA GLY A 246 26.71 11.06 13.97
C GLY A 246 25.50 11.94 13.62
N TRP A 247 24.30 11.37 13.57
CA TRP A 247 23.06 12.12 13.32
C TRP A 247 22.26 12.27 14.63
N SER A 248 21.55 13.40 14.73
CA SER A 248 20.67 13.67 15.88
C SER A 248 19.26 13.13 15.69
N ASN A 249 18.94 12.62 14.52
CA ASN A 249 17.61 12.17 14.13
C ASN A 249 17.59 10.70 13.69
N ILE A 250 16.40 10.14 13.72
CA ILE A 250 16.09 8.85 13.11
C ILE A 250 15.75 9.04 11.64
N HIS A 251 16.16 8.09 10.81
CA HIS A 251 15.75 8.06 9.39
C HIS A 251 15.17 6.71 9.02
N ALA A 252 14.21 6.77 8.11
CA ALA A 252 13.67 5.60 7.45
C ALA A 252 14.77 4.88 6.66
N PHE A 253 14.76 3.55 6.72
CA PHE A 253 15.68 2.72 5.94
C PHE A 253 14.93 1.68 5.09
N ARG A 254 15.62 1.21 4.03
CA ARG A 254 15.24 0.03 3.26
C ARG A 254 16.48 -0.79 2.93
N THR A 255 16.59 -2.00 3.45
CA THR A 255 17.74 -2.88 3.19
C THR A 255 17.74 -3.41 1.76
N ALA A 256 18.92 -3.78 1.26
CA ALA A 256 19.00 -4.71 0.14
C ALA A 256 18.45 -6.10 0.56
N PRO A 257 18.01 -6.95 -0.41
CA PRO A 257 17.50 -8.29 -0.11
C PRO A 257 18.46 -9.12 0.73
N HIS A 258 17.99 -9.67 1.86
CA HIS A 258 18.77 -10.52 2.79
C HIS A 258 20.05 -9.87 3.34
N ARG A 259 20.15 -8.54 3.39
CA ARG A 259 21.33 -7.83 3.91
C ARG A 259 21.04 -7.19 5.27
N LEU A 260 22.12 -6.91 5.98
CA LEU A 260 22.11 -6.01 7.13
C LEU A 260 21.93 -4.57 6.66
N ILE A 261 21.53 -3.69 7.57
CA ILE A 261 21.42 -2.25 7.28
C ILE A 261 22.81 -1.69 6.94
N ASN A 262 22.92 -1.07 5.78
CA ASN A 262 24.11 -0.34 5.36
C ASN A 262 23.82 1.16 5.40
N PRO A 263 24.38 1.91 6.39
CA PRO A 263 24.12 3.34 6.52
C PRO A 263 24.44 4.19 5.29
N ALA A 264 25.33 3.71 4.40
CA ALA A 264 25.73 4.45 3.21
C ALA A 264 24.75 4.34 2.03
N THR A 265 23.87 3.33 2.03
CA THR A 265 23.01 3.02 0.87
C THR A 265 21.55 2.84 1.19
N ASP A 266 21.21 2.57 2.44
CA ASP A 266 19.88 2.14 2.84
C ASP A 266 19.03 3.25 3.47
N ASP A 267 19.62 4.42 3.73
CA ASP A 267 18.94 5.62 4.18
C ASP A 267 18.01 6.16 3.08
N LEU A 268 16.75 6.32 3.40
CA LEU A 268 15.74 6.86 2.48
C LEU A 268 15.65 8.39 2.51
N GLY A 269 16.34 9.04 3.48
CA GLY A 269 16.30 10.49 3.68
C GLY A 269 15.02 10.98 4.34
N THR A 270 14.70 12.24 4.14
CA THR A 270 13.51 12.93 4.65
C THR A 270 12.87 13.79 3.56
N LEU A 271 11.62 14.22 3.76
CA LEU A 271 10.95 15.20 2.90
C LEU A 271 11.55 16.60 3.02
N ASP A 272 12.34 16.87 4.07
CA ASP A 272 13.03 18.14 4.29
C ASP A 272 14.56 17.95 4.32
N PRO A 273 15.18 17.60 3.18
CA PRO A 273 16.59 17.23 3.12
C PRO A 273 17.56 18.39 3.48
N GLN A 274 17.09 19.63 3.46
CA GLN A 274 17.89 20.78 3.86
C GLN A 274 18.03 20.88 5.39
N ASN A 275 17.09 20.31 6.13
CA ASN A 275 17.00 20.35 7.59
C ASN A 275 17.11 18.95 8.24
N ASN A 276 17.55 17.95 7.51
CA ASN A 276 17.61 16.56 7.96
C ASN A 276 18.48 16.33 9.22
N GLN A 277 19.32 17.28 9.60
CA GLN A 277 20.13 17.26 10.82
C GLN A 277 19.51 18.05 11.98
N THR A 278 18.37 18.71 11.77
CA THR A 278 17.66 19.44 12.82
C THR A 278 16.96 18.44 13.73
N PHE A 279 17.21 18.53 15.03
CA PHE A 279 16.60 17.64 16.03
C PHE A 279 15.07 17.61 15.89
N GLY A 280 14.49 16.40 15.83
CA GLY A 280 13.06 16.17 15.67
C GLY A 280 12.56 16.08 14.23
N LEU A 281 13.42 16.27 13.21
CA LEU A 281 13.06 16.16 11.79
C LEU A 281 13.54 14.81 11.22
N GLY A 282 12.88 13.74 11.58
CA GLY A 282 13.19 12.39 11.13
C GLY A 282 12.21 11.84 10.09
N SER A 283 12.42 10.56 9.74
CA SER A 283 11.49 9.80 8.93
C SER A 283 11.32 8.37 9.43
N TRP A 284 10.17 7.77 9.14
CA TRP A 284 9.77 6.43 9.59
C TRP A 284 9.15 5.69 8.43
N ALA A 285 9.61 4.50 8.10
CA ALA A 285 9.02 3.63 7.08
C ALA A 285 8.17 2.55 7.75
N TRP A 286 6.90 2.44 7.34
CA TRP A 286 5.94 1.52 7.92
C TRP A 286 5.77 0.23 7.10
N ASN A 287 5.70 0.34 5.78
CA ASN A 287 5.38 -0.80 4.92
C ASN A 287 6.11 -0.72 3.58
N ILE A 288 6.29 -1.89 2.94
CA ILE A 288 7.01 -2.04 1.67
C ILE A 288 6.29 -3.08 0.80
N ASN A 289 6.15 -2.80 -0.50
CA ASN A 289 5.65 -3.76 -1.47
C ASN A 289 6.77 -4.58 -2.15
N ALA A 290 6.42 -5.54 -3.01
CA ALA A 290 7.38 -6.38 -3.71
C ALA A 290 8.27 -5.61 -4.71
N TYR A 291 7.87 -4.43 -5.14
CA TYR A 291 8.68 -3.57 -6.04
C TYR A 291 9.66 -2.66 -5.29
N GLY A 292 9.66 -2.73 -3.96
CA GLY A 292 10.50 -1.90 -3.10
C GLY A 292 9.99 -0.47 -2.94
N GLU A 293 8.74 -0.19 -3.29
CA GLU A 293 8.09 1.06 -2.93
C GLU A 293 7.75 1.03 -1.45
N VAL A 294 8.03 2.14 -0.76
CA VAL A 294 7.91 2.26 0.70
C VAL A 294 6.95 3.38 1.04
N VAL A 295 6.09 3.15 2.01
CA VAL A 295 5.24 4.18 2.60
C VAL A 295 5.62 4.41 4.06
N GLY A 296 5.47 5.65 4.51
CA GLY A 296 5.84 6.07 5.84
C GLY A 296 5.52 7.55 6.10
N GLU A 297 6.13 8.12 7.10
CA GLU A 297 5.95 9.51 7.51
C GLU A 297 7.30 10.21 7.66
N SER A 298 7.35 11.52 7.42
CA SER A 298 8.56 12.32 7.56
C SER A 298 8.23 13.68 8.16
N ALA A 299 8.86 14.00 9.29
CA ALA A 299 8.74 15.32 9.90
C ALA A 299 9.35 16.39 9.00
N VAL A 300 8.72 17.56 8.95
CA VAL A 300 9.16 18.71 8.17
C VAL A 300 9.27 19.96 9.04
N SER A 301 10.19 20.88 8.68
CA SER A 301 10.47 22.10 9.45
C SER A 301 9.29 23.08 9.53
N THR A 302 8.35 22.97 8.62
CA THR A 302 7.09 23.73 8.63
C THR A 302 6.06 23.22 9.65
N GLY A 303 6.38 22.11 10.32
CA GLY A 303 5.54 21.42 11.29
C GLY A 303 4.70 20.29 10.69
N GLY A 304 4.52 19.24 11.47
CA GLY A 304 3.79 18.03 11.07
C GLY A 304 4.70 16.91 10.53
N GLU A 305 4.08 15.78 10.27
CA GLU A 305 4.71 14.54 9.81
C GLU A 305 3.96 14.04 8.57
N PRO A 306 4.04 14.76 7.42
CA PRO A 306 3.32 14.32 6.22
C PRO A 306 3.70 12.89 5.82
N PRO A 307 2.72 12.09 5.40
CA PRO A 307 2.96 10.75 4.89
C PRO A 307 3.66 10.81 3.53
N PHE A 308 4.56 9.88 3.31
CA PHE A 308 5.32 9.79 2.06
C PHE A 308 5.12 8.48 1.30
N LEU A 309 5.40 8.56 0.00
CA LEU A 309 5.72 7.43 -0.87
C LEU A 309 7.18 7.56 -1.32
N TYR A 310 8.01 6.53 -1.05
CA TYR A 310 9.33 6.41 -1.64
C TYR A 310 9.27 5.46 -2.84
N SER A 311 9.50 6.01 -4.03
CA SER A 311 9.47 5.27 -5.30
C SER A 311 10.52 5.83 -6.26
N GLY A 312 11.15 4.98 -7.06
CA GLY A 312 12.16 5.41 -8.04
C GLY A 312 13.40 6.07 -7.43
N GLY A 313 13.68 5.88 -6.14
CA GLY A 313 14.81 6.52 -5.45
C GLY A 313 14.50 7.90 -4.87
N VAL A 314 13.25 8.34 -4.88
CA VAL A 314 12.80 9.66 -4.40
C VAL A 314 11.68 9.50 -3.38
N MET A 315 11.72 10.30 -2.32
CA MET A 315 10.64 10.45 -1.33
C MET A 315 9.71 11.57 -1.79
N HIS A 316 8.40 11.26 -1.87
CA HIS A 316 7.34 12.18 -2.30
C HIS A 316 6.32 12.37 -1.19
N ASP A 317 5.91 13.59 -0.90
CA ASP A 317 4.76 13.86 -0.04
C ASP A 317 3.48 13.33 -0.71
N LEU A 318 2.73 12.46 -0.04
CA LEU A 318 1.49 11.91 -0.59
C LEU A 318 0.44 13.00 -0.87
N ASN A 319 0.47 14.12 -0.16
CA ASN A 319 -0.42 15.24 -0.40
C ASN A 319 -0.14 15.96 -1.73
N GLU A 320 1.08 15.90 -2.25
CA GLU A 320 1.42 16.42 -3.58
C GLU A 320 0.96 15.47 -4.70
N LEU A 321 0.71 14.20 -4.39
CA LEU A 321 0.35 13.17 -5.37
C LEU A 321 -1.17 12.99 -5.53
N VAL A 322 -1.97 13.55 -4.63
CA VAL A 322 -3.45 13.54 -4.71
C VAL A 322 -3.99 14.83 -5.33
N PRO A 323 -5.24 14.84 -5.87
CA PRO A 323 -5.79 16.04 -6.48
C PRO A 323 -5.93 17.20 -5.49
N VAL A 324 -5.35 18.34 -5.81
CA VAL A 324 -5.44 19.58 -4.99
C VAL A 324 -6.90 19.94 -4.65
N ASN A 325 -7.83 19.69 -5.59
CA ASN A 325 -9.25 19.99 -5.43
C ASN A 325 -10.07 18.87 -4.79
N SER A 326 -9.44 17.79 -4.30
CA SER A 326 -10.14 16.68 -3.63
C SER A 326 -10.75 17.11 -2.28
N GLY A 327 -10.19 18.15 -1.67
CA GLY A 327 -10.50 18.57 -0.30
C GLY A 327 -9.94 17.64 0.76
N TRP A 328 -9.20 16.59 0.40
CA TRP A 328 -8.53 15.68 1.32
C TRP A 328 -7.14 16.16 1.68
N VAL A 329 -6.79 16.03 2.95
CA VAL A 329 -5.42 16.07 3.47
C VAL A 329 -5.11 14.68 3.98
N ILE A 330 -4.10 14.02 3.42
CA ILE A 330 -3.64 12.72 3.91
C ILE A 330 -2.80 12.97 5.16
N VAL A 331 -3.24 12.41 6.28
CA VAL A 331 -2.65 12.67 7.62
C VAL A 331 -1.91 11.46 8.20
N GLY A 332 -2.04 10.29 7.57
CA GLY A 332 -1.33 9.08 7.96
C GLY A 332 -1.36 8.04 6.87
N VAL A 333 -0.39 7.13 6.86
CA VAL A 333 -0.30 6.03 5.91
C VAL A 333 0.01 4.72 6.64
N ALA A 334 -0.62 3.62 6.22
CA ALA A 334 -0.44 2.33 6.86
C ALA A 334 0.27 1.31 5.98
N ALA A 335 -0.18 1.12 4.75
CA ALA A 335 0.31 0.02 3.91
C ALA A 335 0.18 0.32 2.41
N ILE A 336 1.02 -0.37 1.64
CA ILE A 336 1.02 -0.34 0.18
C ILE A 336 1.02 -1.78 -0.35
N ASN A 337 0.16 -2.10 -1.33
CA ASN A 337 0.18 -3.40 -1.99
C ASN A 337 1.00 -3.39 -3.30
N ASP A 338 1.14 -4.58 -3.93
CA ASP A 338 1.90 -4.74 -5.18
C ASP A 338 1.22 -4.11 -6.41
N ARG A 339 0.01 -3.57 -6.27
CA ARG A 339 -0.64 -2.74 -7.30
C ARG A 339 -0.35 -1.25 -7.14
N GLY A 340 0.44 -0.87 -6.13
CA GLY A 340 0.69 0.51 -5.76
C GLY A 340 -0.50 1.21 -5.09
N GLN A 341 -1.54 0.46 -4.69
CA GLN A 341 -2.66 0.99 -3.92
C GLN A 341 -2.21 1.20 -2.47
N ILE A 342 -2.57 2.34 -1.90
CA ILE A 342 -2.14 2.73 -0.55
C ILE A 342 -3.36 2.84 0.36
N ALA A 343 -3.32 2.14 1.49
CA ALA A 343 -4.24 2.31 2.61
C ALA A 343 -3.73 3.46 3.49
N ALA A 344 -4.54 4.48 3.67
CA ALA A 344 -4.15 5.69 4.37
C ALA A 344 -5.31 6.23 5.23
N THR A 345 -5.02 7.24 6.03
CA THR A 345 -6.01 8.04 6.76
C THR A 345 -6.00 9.45 6.20
N GLY A 346 -7.16 9.95 5.81
CA GLY A 346 -7.36 11.29 5.29
C GLY A 346 -8.27 12.12 6.20
N TYR A 347 -8.05 13.42 6.19
CA TYR A 347 -8.88 14.39 6.90
C TYR A 347 -9.62 15.27 5.89
N ARG A 348 -10.95 15.43 6.07
CA ARG A 348 -11.78 16.29 5.25
C ARG A 348 -13.03 16.74 6.01
N GLY A 349 -13.31 18.02 5.97
CA GLY A 349 -14.57 18.57 6.54
C GLY A 349 -14.72 18.45 8.06
N GLY A 350 -13.63 18.25 8.81
CA GLY A 350 -13.68 18.06 10.26
C GLY A 350 -13.61 16.60 10.70
N GLU A 351 -13.64 15.65 9.78
CA GLU A 351 -13.65 14.20 10.06
C GLU A 351 -12.41 13.49 9.51
N SER A 352 -12.01 12.42 10.18
CA SER A 352 -10.86 11.58 9.82
C SER A 352 -11.37 10.23 9.30
N HIS A 353 -11.12 9.94 8.04
CA HIS A 353 -11.58 8.69 7.45
C HIS A 353 -10.42 7.84 6.93
N ALA A 354 -10.55 6.53 7.00
CA ALA A 354 -9.78 5.62 6.18
C ALA A 354 -10.01 5.94 4.71
N VAL A 355 -8.95 6.02 3.93
CA VAL A 355 -9.00 6.27 2.49
C VAL A 355 -8.17 5.25 1.73
N LEU A 356 -8.63 4.90 0.52
CA LEU A 356 -7.86 4.15 -0.45
C LEU A 356 -7.33 5.11 -1.50
N LEU A 357 -6.01 5.19 -1.64
CA LEU A 357 -5.35 5.88 -2.73
C LEU A 357 -5.10 4.88 -3.86
N ASN A 358 -5.74 5.12 -5.01
CA ASN A 358 -5.55 4.30 -6.21
C ASN A 358 -4.61 5.02 -7.17
N PRO A 359 -3.51 4.37 -7.62
CA PRO A 359 -2.60 4.99 -8.57
C PRO A 359 -3.28 5.21 -9.92
N VAL A 360 -2.96 6.33 -10.56
CA VAL A 360 -3.43 6.62 -11.91
C VAL A 360 -2.49 5.96 -12.91
N TYR A 361 -3.01 4.99 -13.63
CA TYR A 361 -2.29 4.34 -14.73
C TYR A 361 -2.58 5.03 -16.06
N LYS A 362 -1.61 4.99 -17.00
CA LYS A 362 -1.81 5.38 -18.40
C LYS A 362 -1.41 4.20 -19.28
N ALA A 363 -2.26 3.83 -20.23
CA ALA A 363 -1.95 2.77 -21.18
C ALA A 363 -1.41 3.36 -22.49
N TYR A 364 -0.26 2.85 -22.90
CA TYR A 364 0.39 3.18 -24.17
C TYR A 364 0.27 2.00 -25.12
N VAL A 365 -0.57 2.14 -26.13
CA VAL A 365 -0.77 1.12 -27.17
C VAL A 365 0.49 0.96 -28.00
N GLN A 366 0.78 -0.29 -28.36
CA GLN A 366 1.99 -0.70 -29.07
C GLN A 366 1.62 -1.33 -30.43
N GLN A 367 2.62 -1.41 -31.33
CA GLN A 367 2.45 -2.11 -32.59
C GLN A 367 1.81 -3.52 -32.42
N PRO A 368 0.93 -3.95 -33.33
CA PRO A 368 0.68 -3.42 -34.67
C PRO A 368 -0.38 -2.31 -34.77
N ILE A 369 -0.96 -1.84 -33.66
CA ILE A 369 -1.88 -0.70 -33.68
C ILE A 369 -1.08 0.58 -33.38
N ASN A 370 -1.10 1.53 -34.31
CA ASN A 370 -0.46 2.82 -34.14
C ASN A 370 -1.27 3.70 -33.18
N ALA A 371 -0.58 4.43 -32.31
CA ALA A 371 -1.22 5.32 -31.34
C ALA A 371 -1.97 6.50 -32.01
N ASP A 372 -1.62 6.85 -33.24
CA ASP A 372 -2.23 7.93 -34.02
C ASP A 372 -3.53 7.51 -34.77
N GLY A 373 -3.97 6.25 -34.60
CA GLY A 373 -5.17 5.73 -35.25
C GLY A 373 -5.02 5.41 -36.76
N SER A 374 -3.80 5.49 -37.32
CA SER A 374 -3.54 5.26 -38.73
C SER A 374 -3.57 3.77 -39.16
N SER A 375 -3.70 2.85 -38.22
CA SER A 375 -3.64 1.41 -38.49
C SER A 375 -4.85 0.93 -39.30
N VAL A 376 -4.56 0.18 -40.38
CA VAL A 376 -5.58 -0.41 -41.25
C VAL A 376 -5.30 -1.91 -41.40
N PHE A 377 -6.28 -2.75 -41.12
CA PHE A 377 -6.23 -4.19 -41.29
C PHE A 377 -7.16 -4.65 -42.42
N LYS A 378 -6.80 -5.72 -43.12
CA LYS A 378 -7.66 -6.34 -44.11
C LYS A 378 -8.81 -7.08 -43.47
N ALA A 379 -10.02 -7.00 -44.04
CA ALA A 379 -11.13 -7.87 -43.66
C ALA A 379 -10.70 -9.37 -43.76
N LYS A 380 -11.24 -10.21 -42.90
CA LYS A 380 -10.91 -11.63 -42.81
C LYS A 380 -9.52 -11.97 -42.21
N ARG A 381 -8.81 -11.00 -41.62
CA ARG A 381 -7.66 -11.32 -40.76
C ARG A 381 -8.15 -12.14 -39.57
N GLY A 382 -7.47 -13.25 -39.24
CA GLY A 382 -7.89 -14.13 -38.14
C GLY A 382 -7.82 -13.45 -36.76
N VAL A 383 -6.69 -12.75 -36.49
CA VAL A 383 -6.44 -12.12 -35.17
C VAL A 383 -5.77 -10.76 -35.37
N ILE A 384 -6.18 -9.78 -34.57
CA ILE A 384 -5.51 -8.48 -34.44
C ILE A 384 -4.94 -8.42 -33.02
N PRO A 385 -3.59 -8.45 -32.85
CA PRO A 385 -3.00 -8.32 -31.53
C PRO A 385 -3.17 -6.90 -31.01
N ILE A 386 -3.80 -6.74 -29.84
CA ILE A 386 -3.85 -5.51 -29.07
C ILE A 386 -2.77 -5.61 -28.01
N LYS A 387 -1.80 -4.71 -28.06
CA LYS A 387 -0.67 -4.67 -27.14
C LYS A 387 -0.59 -3.30 -26.51
N PHE A 388 -0.36 -3.26 -25.21
CA PHE A 388 -0.12 -2.00 -24.52
C PHE A 388 0.85 -2.18 -23.34
N ARG A 389 1.45 -1.09 -22.92
CA ARG A 389 2.25 -0.96 -21.72
C ARG A 389 1.60 0.03 -20.79
N LEU A 390 1.77 -0.18 -19.51
CA LEU A 390 1.34 0.76 -18.49
C LEU A 390 2.49 1.64 -18.04
N THR A 391 2.19 2.89 -17.77
CA THR A 391 2.99 3.73 -16.88
C THR A 391 2.20 4.00 -15.62
N GLN A 392 2.94 4.13 -14.54
CA GLN A 392 2.50 4.57 -13.23
C GLN A 392 3.49 5.66 -12.83
N TYR A 393 3.01 6.78 -12.30
CA TYR A 393 3.87 7.95 -12.02
C TYR A 393 4.70 8.40 -13.24
N ASP A 394 4.11 8.36 -14.43
CA ASP A 394 4.76 8.61 -15.73
C ASP A 394 6.00 7.72 -16.02
N ALA A 395 6.35 6.79 -15.14
CA ALA A 395 7.37 5.77 -15.35
C ALA A 395 6.75 4.45 -15.81
N ARG A 396 7.48 3.67 -16.61
CA ARG A 396 7.06 2.34 -17.04
C ARG A 396 6.92 1.43 -15.82
N THR A 397 5.76 0.78 -15.69
CA THR A 397 5.52 -0.21 -14.63
C THR A 397 5.42 -1.62 -15.19
N CYS A 398 5.82 -2.59 -14.36
CA CYS A 398 5.60 -4.02 -14.59
C CYS A 398 4.55 -4.60 -13.63
N ALA A 399 3.83 -3.75 -12.89
CA ALA A 399 2.77 -4.19 -12.00
C ALA A 399 1.74 -5.03 -12.76
N LEU A 400 1.37 -6.17 -12.19
CA LEU A 400 0.38 -7.09 -12.76
C LEU A 400 -1.01 -6.69 -12.26
N VAL A 401 -1.55 -5.61 -12.80
CA VAL A 401 -2.87 -5.10 -12.42
C VAL A 401 -3.96 -5.66 -13.33
N PRO A 402 -5.17 -5.92 -12.80
CA PRO A 402 -6.31 -6.36 -13.61
C PRO A 402 -6.63 -5.35 -14.70
N ALA A 403 -6.58 -5.82 -15.95
CA ALA A 403 -6.89 -5.02 -17.11
C ALA A 403 -8.14 -5.55 -17.82
N SER A 404 -8.93 -4.67 -18.38
CA SER A 404 -10.02 -5.00 -19.30
C SER A 404 -9.93 -4.18 -20.56
N ILE A 405 -10.43 -4.73 -21.65
CA ILE A 405 -10.63 -4.00 -22.89
C ILE A 405 -12.09 -4.07 -23.32
N SER A 406 -12.55 -3.00 -23.93
CA SER A 406 -13.83 -2.94 -24.65
C SER A 406 -13.56 -2.48 -26.07
N VAL A 407 -14.05 -3.23 -27.05
CA VAL A 407 -13.92 -2.88 -28.48
C VAL A 407 -15.27 -2.45 -29.00
N THR A 408 -15.34 -1.23 -29.48
CA THR A 408 -16.55 -0.64 -30.07
C THR A 408 -16.35 -0.38 -31.55
N ARG A 409 -17.41 -0.51 -32.36
CA ARG A 409 -17.43 -0.19 -33.76
C ARG A 409 -18.22 1.11 -33.99
N ALA A 410 -17.61 2.07 -34.66
CA ALA A 410 -18.28 3.28 -35.13
C ALA A 410 -18.92 2.99 -36.50
N ALA A 411 -20.24 3.06 -36.60
CA ALA A 411 -20.97 2.93 -37.85
C ALA A 411 -22.18 3.87 -37.86
N GLY A 412 -22.20 4.81 -38.81
CA GLY A 412 -23.33 5.73 -38.94
C GLY A 412 -23.63 6.62 -37.75
N GLY A 413 -22.60 6.97 -36.96
CA GLY A 413 -22.74 7.78 -35.74
C GLY A 413 -23.09 6.98 -34.48
N THR A 414 -23.30 5.66 -34.54
CA THR A 414 -23.62 4.79 -33.43
C THR A 414 -22.38 3.99 -33.01
N LEU A 415 -22.10 3.91 -31.71
CA LEU A 415 -21.08 3.04 -31.13
C LEU A 415 -21.71 1.73 -30.65
N THR A 416 -21.22 0.60 -31.16
CA THR A 416 -21.70 -0.74 -30.77
C THR A 416 -20.53 -1.54 -30.20
N THR A 417 -20.65 -2.05 -28.98
CA THR A 417 -19.64 -2.94 -28.38
C THR A 417 -19.65 -4.28 -29.13
N VAL A 418 -18.48 -4.69 -29.62
CA VAL A 418 -18.31 -5.92 -30.40
C VAL A 418 -17.44 -6.95 -29.67
N ASN A 419 -16.69 -6.51 -28.65
CA ASN A 419 -15.90 -7.39 -27.79
C ASN A 419 -15.65 -6.70 -26.44
N GLN A 420 -15.68 -7.48 -25.36
CA GLN A 420 -15.31 -7.03 -24.02
C GLN A 420 -14.63 -8.20 -23.31
N ASN A 421 -13.42 -7.98 -22.79
CA ASN A 421 -12.69 -9.01 -22.09
C ASN A 421 -11.94 -8.44 -20.88
N THR A 422 -11.77 -9.26 -19.85
CA THR A 422 -11.14 -8.91 -18.57
C THR A 422 -10.01 -9.89 -18.29
N TYR A 423 -8.84 -9.37 -17.91
CA TYR A 423 -7.72 -10.18 -17.46
C TYR A 423 -8.11 -11.00 -16.22
N GLY A 424 -7.78 -12.29 -16.24
CA GLY A 424 -8.00 -13.23 -15.12
C GLY A 424 -9.15 -14.19 -15.29
N THR A 425 -9.93 -14.09 -16.37
CA THR A 425 -11.07 -14.99 -16.60
C THR A 425 -10.90 -16.00 -17.72
N GLU A 426 -9.97 -15.84 -18.68
CA GLU A 426 -9.57 -16.89 -19.63
C GLU A 426 -8.59 -16.41 -20.73
N THR A 427 -7.74 -17.26 -21.11
CA THR A 427 -6.93 -17.66 -22.28
C THR A 427 -6.32 -16.63 -23.24
N ASP A 428 -6.93 -15.47 -23.49
CA ASP A 428 -6.47 -14.58 -24.56
C ASP A 428 -5.70 -13.35 -24.10
N PHE A 429 -5.64 -13.10 -22.80
CA PHE A 429 -4.93 -11.97 -22.22
C PHE A 429 -3.65 -12.43 -21.53
N ARG A 430 -2.49 -12.04 -22.05
CA ARG A 430 -1.17 -12.43 -21.55
C ARG A 430 -0.33 -11.22 -21.20
N ILE A 431 0.55 -11.36 -20.21
CA ILE A 431 1.57 -10.37 -19.90
C ILE A 431 2.95 -10.99 -20.12
N THR A 432 3.77 -10.35 -20.93
CA THR A 432 5.13 -10.78 -21.23
C THR A 432 6.04 -9.56 -21.29
N GLY A 433 7.12 -9.55 -20.50
CA GLY A 433 8.08 -8.45 -20.50
C GLY A 433 7.43 -7.09 -20.18
N CYS A 434 6.56 -7.02 -19.17
CA CYS A 434 5.82 -5.80 -18.78
C CYS A 434 4.94 -5.23 -19.91
N GLN A 435 4.45 -6.08 -20.79
CA GLN A 435 3.54 -5.71 -21.86
C GLN A 435 2.31 -6.60 -21.82
N TYR A 436 1.14 -5.98 -21.87
CA TYR A 436 -0.14 -6.66 -21.99
C TYR A 436 -0.39 -7.02 -23.45
N HIS A 437 -0.83 -8.25 -23.68
CA HIS A 437 -1.16 -8.80 -24.99
C HIS A 437 -2.56 -9.38 -24.98
N TYR A 438 -3.41 -8.91 -25.85
CA TYR A 438 -4.74 -9.45 -26.12
C TYR A 438 -4.89 -9.77 -27.60
N ASN A 439 -5.43 -10.93 -27.92
CA ASN A 439 -5.68 -11.36 -29.28
C ASN A 439 -7.15 -11.14 -29.63
N LEU A 440 -7.46 -10.02 -30.29
CA LEU A 440 -8.81 -9.74 -30.76
C LEU A 440 -9.13 -10.64 -31.97
N GLU A 441 -10.12 -11.52 -31.84
CA GLU A 441 -10.66 -12.25 -32.99
C GLU A 441 -11.31 -11.28 -33.98
N ALA A 442 -10.79 -11.25 -35.20
CA ALA A 442 -11.17 -10.28 -36.21
C ALA A 442 -11.90 -10.89 -37.41
N LYS A 443 -12.09 -12.23 -37.42
CA LYS A 443 -12.72 -12.96 -38.53
C LYS A 443 -14.16 -12.48 -38.82
N ASP A 444 -14.87 -12.06 -37.76
CA ASP A 444 -16.29 -11.64 -37.83
C ASP A 444 -16.46 -10.11 -37.80
N LEU A 445 -15.34 -9.37 -37.75
CA LEU A 445 -15.40 -7.91 -37.75
C LEU A 445 -15.73 -7.40 -39.16
N ARG A 446 -16.74 -6.56 -39.26
CA ARG A 446 -17.16 -5.93 -40.50
C ARG A 446 -16.24 -4.76 -40.86
N ILE A 447 -16.25 -4.34 -42.13
CA ILE A 447 -15.59 -3.09 -42.57
C ILE A 447 -16.06 -1.92 -41.70
N GLY A 448 -15.12 -1.12 -41.19
CA GLY A 448 -15.45 0.04 -40.34
C GLY A 448 -14.26 0.46 -39.45
N VAL A 449 -14.50 1.49 -38.67
CA VAL A 449 -13.55 2.00 -37.67
C VAL A 449 -13.88 1.41 -36.30
N TYR A 450 -12.87 0.96 -35.61
CA TYR A 450 -12.97 0.35 -34.30
C TYR A 450 -12.17 1.15 -33.28
N ARG A 451 -12.73 1.30 -32.09
CA ARG A 451 -12.07 1.87 -30.92
C ARG A 451 -11.90 0.79 -29.86
N VAL A 452 -10.71 0.69 -29.32
CA VAL A 452 -10.37 -0.16 -28.18
C VAL A 452 -10.19 0.74 -26.98
N ASP A 453 -11.04 0.62 -25.99
CA ASP A 453 -10.88 1.28 -24.70
C ASP A 453 -10.19 0.31 -23.73
N ILE A 454 -9.17 0.79 -23.02
CA ILE A 454 -8.38 0.04 -22.06
C ILE A 454 -8.73 0.58 -20.67
N SER A 455 -9.10 -0.31 -19.78
CA SER A 455 -9.36 0.03 -18.38
C SER A 455 -8.49 -0.83 -17.46
N ILE A 456 -7.98 -0.22 -16.40
CA ILE A 456 -7.26 -0.88 -15.30
C ILE A 456 -8.13 -0.75 -14.06
N GLU A 457 -8.43 -1.89 -13.42
CA GLU A 457 -9.31 -1.94 -12.24
C GLU A 457 -10.66 -1.24 -12.46
N GLY A 458 -11.15 -1.27 -13.69
CA GLY A 458 -12.40 -0.60 -14.08
C GLY A 458 -12.27 0.88 -14.43
N VAL A 459 -11.09 1.50 -14.27
CA VAL A 459 -10.83 2.89 -14.62
C VAL A 459 -10.27 2.97 -16.04
N PHE A 460 -10.87 3.81 -16.89
CA PHE A 460 -10.36 4.08 -18.25
C PHE A 460 -8.97 4.74 -18.18
N VAL A 461 -7.98 4.14 -18.87
CA VAL A 461 -6.58 4.58 -18.81
C VAL A 461 -5.97 4.84 -20.19
N GLY A 462 -6.68 4.54 -21.27
CA GLY A 462 -6.21 4.81 -22.62
C GLY A 462 -7.05 4.12 -23.69
N HIS A 463 -6.82 4.50 -24.95
CA HIS A 463 -7.52 3.90 -26.07
C HIS A 463 -6.63 3.79 -27.31
N ALA A 464 -7.08 3.00 -28.27
CA ALA A 464 -6.54 2.93 -29.61
C ALA A 464 -7.65 2.90 -30.65
N VAL A 465 -7.33 3.31 -31.87
CA VAL A 465 -8.26 3.28 -33.00
C VAL A 465 -7.60 2.54 -34.15
N PHE A 466 -8.38 1.72 -34.87
CA PHE A 466 -7.95 1.06 -36.11
C PHE A 466 -9.11 0.92 -37.08
N ALA A 467 -8.81 0.75 -38.35
CA ALA A 467 -9.80 0.51 -39.38
C ALA A 467 -9.69 -0.91 -39.95
N ILE A 468 -10.83 -1.47 -40.35
CA ILE A 468 -10.92 -2.69 -41.18
C ILE A 468 -11.43 -2.28 -42.54
N LYS A 469 -10.73 -2.72 -43.61
CA LYS A 469 -11.07 -2.48 -45.05
C LYS A 469 -11.15 -3.79 -45.82
#